data_739f2890c93743d0225cb91667a77b30
#
_entry.id   739f2890c93743d0225cb91667a77b30
#
_cell.length_a   1.000
_cell.length_b   1.000
_cell.length_c   1.000
_cell.angle_alpha   90.00
_cell.angle_beta   90.00
_cell.angle_gamma   90.00
#
_symmetry.space_group_name_H-M   'P 1'
#
loop_
_entity.id
_entity.type
_entity.pdbx_description
1 polymer ?
#
loop_
_entity_poly.entity_id
_entity_poly.type
_entity_poly.pdbx_seq_one_letter_code
_entity_poly.pdbx_strand_id
1 'polypeptide(L)'
;MIINHPHLGPRDASEFSILGDASLINRPDWQAGDADDAFYSYLYLRDNPAGLHRELWFHEQGDRSWLVVTRDTVTHAIIDVALASDIAKAATSKMSKVNAGKKTAAKKTAAKKTATKKTAAKKTATKKTAAKNTAAKKTATKRDVT
;
A
#
# COMPACT_ATOMS: atom_id res chain seq x y z
N MET A 1 -23.00 29.50 8.00
CA MET A 1 -22.13 29.10 6.86
C MET A 1 -22.84 27.97 6.13
N ILE A 2 -22.95 28.04 4.80
CA ILE A 2 -23.70 27.04 4.01
C ILE A 2 -22.75 26.02 3.43
N ILE A 3 -23.12 24.75 3.53
CA ILE A 3 -22.40 23.57 3.01
C ILE A 3 -23.26 22.92 1.95
N ASN A 4 -22.69 22.59 0.79
CA ASN A 4 -23.39 21.85 -0.25
C ASN A 4 -23.28 20.35 0.03
N HIS A 5 -24.26 19.79 0.74
CA HIS A 5 -24.34 18.37 1.02
C HIS A 5 -24.58 17.57 -0.29
N PRO A 6 -23.83 16.49 -0.56
CA PRO A 6 -23.92 15.77 -1.84
C PRO A 6 -25.31 15.22 -2.18
N HIS A 7 -26.11 14.85 -1.18
CA HIS A 7 -27.46 14.31 -1.39
C HIS A 7 -28.60 15.29 -1.09
N LEU A 8 -28.38 16.23 -0.16
CA LEU A 8 -29.44 17.07 0.37
C LEU A 8 -29.38 18.52 -0.12
N GLY A 9 -28.33 18.89 -0.86
CA GLY A 9 -28.12 20.28 -1.32
C GLY A 9 -27.61 21.21 -0.22
N PRO A 10 -27.93 22.52 -0.30
CA PRO A 10 -27.43 23.51 0.66
C PRO A 10 -27.96 23.27 2.07
N ARG A 11 -27.06 23.19 3.06
CA ARG A 11 -27.38 22.99 4.48
C ARG A 11 -26.58 23.95 5.35
N ASP A 12 -27.11 24.32 6.49
CA ASP A 12 -26.36 25.15 7.44
C ASP A 12 -25.29 24.34 8.16
N ALA A 13 -24.14 24.96 8.42
CA ALA A 13 -23.04 24.32 9.13
C ALA A 13 -23.39 23.94 10.57
N SER A 14 -24.39 24.58 11.18
CA SER A 14 -24.87 24.24 12.53
C SER A 14 -25.54 22.86 12.62
N GLU A 15 -25.94 22.27 11.49
CA GLU A 15 -26.50 20.92 11.45
C GLU A 15 -25.43 19.82 11.61
N PHE A 16 -24.13 20.20 11.55
CA PHE A 16 -23.01 19.26 11.53
C PHE A 16 -22.14 19.36 12.78
N SER A 17 -21.71 18.19 13.27
CA SER A 17 -20.66 18.06 14.29
C SER A 17 -19.32 17.80 13.64
N ILE A 18 -18.31 18.62 13.97
CA ILE A 18 -16.94 18.49 13.42
C ILE A 18 -16.14 17.56 14.29
N LEU A 19 -15.65 16.45 13.72
CA LEU A 19 -14.83 15.47 14.43
C LEU A 19 -13.32 15.79 14.36
N GLY A 20 -12.89 16.54 13.36
CA GLY A 20 -11.49 16.91 13.10
C GLY A 20 -10.96 16.35 11.80
N ASP A 21 -9.70 15.90 11.81
CA ASP A 21 -8.98 15.45 10.62
C ASP A 21 -9.65 14.27 9.89
N ALA A 22 -9.71 14.33 8.56
CA ALA A 22 -10.25 13.26 7.72
C ALA A 22 -9.36 11.99 7.69
N SER A 23 -8.14 12.02 8.20
CA SER A 23 -7.28 10.84 8.36
C SER A 23 -7.93 9.76 9.24
N LEU A 24 -8.89 10.14 10.10
CA LEU A 24 -9.68 9.23 10.93
C LEU A 24 -10.49 8.18 10.15
N ILE A 25 -10.70 8.35 8.85
CA ILE A 25 -11.29 7.33 7.97
C ILE A 25 -10.38 6.11 7.84
N ASN A 26 -9.07 6.29 7.91
CA ASN A 26 -8.07 5.25 7.69
C ASN A 26 -7.61 4.65 9.02
N ARG A 27 -8.43 3.80 9.62
CA ARG A 27 -8.06 3.09 10.85
C ARG A 27 -6.89 2.13 10.59
N PRO A 28 -5.82 2.13 11.45
CA PRO A 28 -4.72 1.18 11.35
C PRO A 28 -5.14 -0.27 11.50
N ASP A 29 -4.34 -1.18 10.93
CA ASP A 29 -4.52 -2.62 11.12
C ASP A 29 -3.94 -3.03 12.48
N TRP A 30 -4.77 -3.62 13.33
CA TRP A 30 -4.40 -4.08 14.67
C TRP A 30 -3.47 -5.31 14.66
N GLN A 31 -3.36 -6.01 13.53
CA GLN A 31 -2.48 -7.18 13.35
C GLN A 31 -1.10 -6.81 12.78
N ALA A 32 -0.87 -5.53 12.44
CA ALA A 32 0.43 -5.06 11.95
C ALA A 32 1.49 -5.12 13.07
N GLY A 33 2.75 -5.35 12.71
CA GLY A 33 3.85 -5.43 13.67
C GLY A 33 4.18 -4.10 14.37
N ASP A 34 3.72 -2.99 13.81
CA ASP A 34 3.84 -1.61 14.30
C ASP A 34 2.50 -1.03 14.79
N ALA A 35 1.55 -1.91 15.16
CA ALA A 35 0.18 -1.51 15.50
C ALA A 35 0.13 -0.45 16.63
N ASP A 36 0.94 -0.58 17.67
CA ASP A 36 0.93 0.32 18.82
C ASP A 36 1.31 1.75 18.42
N ASP A 37 2.37 1.94 17.65
CA ASP A 37 2.80 3.25 17.16
C ASP A 37 1.81 3.85 16.16
N ALA A 38 1.26 3.00 15.29
CA ALA A 38 0.24 3.41 14.33
C ALA A 38 -1.06 3.85 15.02
N PHE A 39 -1.50 3.13 16.07
CA PHE A 39 -2.68 3.52 16.86
C PHE A 39 -2.42 4.74 17.74
N TYR A 40 -1.22 4.90 18.29
CA TYR A 40 -0.85 6.12 19.00
C TYR A 40 -0.98 7.35 18.09
N SER A 41 -0.40 7.27 16.90
CA SER A 41 -0.48 8.35 15.91
C SER A 41 -1.94 8.61 15.48
N TYR A 42 -2.71 7.56 15.24
CA TYR A 42 -4.12 7.64 14.86
C TYR A 42 -5.01 8.28 15.94
N LEU A 43 -4.75 8.01 17.21
CA LEU A 43 -5.58 8.50 18.31
C LEU A 43 -5.19 9.89 18.79
N TYR A 44 -3.91 10.21 18.83
CA TYR A 44 -3.40 11.39 19.53
C TYR A 44 -2.77 12.44 18.61
N LEU A 45 -2.21 12.05 17.48
CA LEU A 45 -1.58 13.01 16.57
C LEU A 45 -2.58 13.44 15.49
N ARG A 46 -2.77 14.77 15.37
CA ARG A 46 -3.67 15.39 14.40
C ARG A 46 -2.97 16.50 13.66
N ASP A 47 -3.15 16.51 12.35
CA ASP A 47 -2.71 17.61 11.51
C ASP A 47 -3.73 18.74 11.59
N ASN A 48 -3.26 19.96 11.82
CA ASN A 48 -4.08 21.18 11.78
C ASN A 48 -3.31 22.28 11.07
N PRO A 49 -3.13 22.18 9.74
CA PRO A 49 -2.37 23.14 8.95
C PRO A 49 -3.12 24.49 8.84
N ALA A 50 -2.38 25.58 8.73
CA ALA A 50 -2.93 26.84 8.26
C ALA A 50 -3.09 26.75 6.73
N GLY A 51 -4.32 26.93 6.24
CA GLY A 51 -4.68 26.81 4.82
C GLY A 51 -5.55 25.58 4.54
N LEU A 52 -5.29 24.91 3.44
CA LEU A 52 -6.11 23.81 2.96
C LEU A 52 -6.08 22.61 3.93
N HIS A 53 -7.24 22.24 4.47
CA HIS A 53 -7.41 21.11 5.38
C HIS A 53 -8.63 20.27 5.01
N ARG A 54 -8.56 18.97 5.27
CA ARG A 54 -9.66 18.02 5.08
C ARG A 54 -10.16 17.58 6.45
N GLU A 55 -11.45 17.81 6.70
CA GLU A 55 -12.08 17.53 7.98
C GLU A 55 -13.18 16.49 7.83
N LEU A 56 -13.37 15.68 8.87
CA LEU A 56 -14.46 14.72 8.98
C LEU A 56 -15.61 15.36 9.75
N TRP A 57 -16.75 15.48 9.09
CA TRP A 57 -17.96 16.10 9.65
C TRP A 57 -19.10 15.07 9.69
N PHE A 58 -19.90 15.13 10.73
CA PHE A 58 -21.07 14.27 10.90
C PHE A 58 -22.34 15.12 10.80
N HIS A 59 -23.28 14.73 9.94
CA HIS A 59 -24.57 15.41 9.79
C HIS A 59 -25.53 14.97 10.90
N GLU A 60 -25.42 15.60 12.05
CA GLU A 60 -26.13 15.18 13.27
C GLU A 60 -27.63 15.42 13.19
N GLN A 61 -28.03 16.57 12.65
CA GLN A 61 -29.43 17.00 12.58
C GLN A 61 -30.13 16.64 11.26
N GLY A 62 -29.55 15.75 10.45
CA GLY A 62 -30.10 15.37 9.17
C GLY A 62 -30.04 13.86 8.89
N ASP A 63 -29.45 13.50 7.76
CA ASP A 63 -29.38 12.11 7.28
C ASP A 63 -28.35 11.22 8.01
N ARG A 64 -27.63 11.77 8.99
CA ARG A 64 -26.61 11.09 9.79
C ARG A 64 -25.44 10.53 8.96
N SER A 65 -25.17 11.15 7.83
CA SER A 65 -24.04 10.80 6.97
C SER A 65 -22.72 11.40 7.50
N TRP A 66 -21.62 10.72 7.16
CA TRP A 66 -20.28 11.25 7.35
C TRP A 66 -19.77 11.91 6.07
N LEU A 67 -19.29 13.12 6.20
CA LEU A 67 -18.75 13.93 5.11
C LEU A 67 -17.26 14.21 5.31
N VAL A 68 -16.52 14.29 4.23
CA VAL A 68 -15.20 14.90 4.20
C VAL A 68 -15.33 16.27 3.57
N VAL A 69 -15.12 17.27 4.39
CA VAL A 69 -15.18 18.68 4.00
C VAL A 69 -13.75 19.19 3.80
N THR A 70 -13.45 19.64 2.59
CA THR A 70 -12.19 20.31 2.29
C THR A 70 -12.41 21.81 2.41
N ARG A 71 -11.74 22.43 3.37
CA ARG A 71 -11.83 23.88 3.58
C ARG A 71 -10.48 24.53 3.82
N ASP A 72 -10.42 25.81 3.65
CA ASP A 72 -9.29 26.63 4.08
C ASP A 72 -9.52 27.07 5.54
N THR A 73 -8.60 26.71 6.44
CA THR A 73 -8.70 27.03 7.88
C THR A 73 -8.44 28.50 8.19
N VAL A 74 -7.82 29.25 7.29
CA VAL A 74 -7.54 30.68 7.47
C VAL A 74 -8.72 31.54 7.00
N THR A 75 -9.22 31.26 5.80
CA THR A 75 -10.32 32.02 5.19
C THR A 75 -11.70 31.46 5.51
N HIS A 76 -11.77 30.24 6.05
CA HIS A 76 -12.97 29.44 6.27
C HIS A 76 -13.80 29.12 5.02
N ALA A 77 -13.21 29.27 3.84
CA ALA A 77 -13.87 28.93 2.57
C ALA A 77 -13.98 27.41 2.43
N ILE A 78 -15.18 26.92 2.13
CA ILE A 78 -15.44 25.52 1.78
C ILE A 78 -15.17 25.35 0.30
N ILE A 79 -14.29 24.40 -0.04
CA ILE A 79 -13.83 24.14 -1.41
C ILE A 79 -14.52 22.92 -1.99
N ASP A 80 -14.62 21.83 -1.21
CA ASP A 80 -15.22 20.58 -1.67
C ASP A 80 -15.90 19.84 -0.49
N VAL A 81 -16.97 19.10 -0.81
CA VAL A 81 -17.70 18.28 0.15
C VAL A 81 -18.02 16.94 -0.49
N ALA A 82 -17.51 15.85 0.08
CA ALA A 82 -17.71 14.51 -0.42
C ALA A 82 -18.18 13.55 0.69
N LEU A 83 -18.88 12.48 0.34
CA LEU A 83 -19.24 11.43 1.29
C LEU A 83 -17.99 10.67 1.75
N ALA A 84 -17.82 10.50 3.05
CA ALA A 84 -16.72 9.72 3.62
C ALA A 84 -16.73 8.26 3.14
N SER A 85 -17.91 7.68 2.93
CA SER A 85 -18.09 6.34 2.39
C SER A 85 -17.49 6.16 0.99
N ASP A 86 -17.62 7.15 0.12
CA ASP A 86 -17.13 7.07 -1.25
C ASP A 86 -15.62 7.22 -1.31
N ILE A 87 -15.08 8.09 -0.47
CA ILE A 87 -13.62 8.23 -0.29
C ILE A 87 -13.01 6.94 0.25
N ALA A 88 -13.62 6.31 1.27
CA ALA A 88 -13.16 5.04 1.81
C ALA A 88 -13.20 3.91 0.78
N LYS A 89 -14.27 3.80 0.00
CA LYS A 89 -14.38 2.83 -1.11
C LYS A 89 -13.31 3.05 -2.18
N ALA A 90 -13.07 4.31 -2.56
CA ALA A 90 -12.03 4.66 -3.53
C ALA A 90 -10.62 4.32 -3.03
N ALA A 91 -10.34 4.53 -1.74
CA ALA A 91 -9.08 4.14 -1.11
C ALA A 91 -8.89 2.61 -1.13
N THR A 92 -9.91 1.85 -0.73
CA THR A 92 -9.88 0.37 -0.72
C THR A 92 -9.68 -0.20 -2.13
N SER A 93 -10.32 0.37 -3.14
CA SER A 93 -10.17 -0.06 -4.54
C SER A 93 -8.76 0.22 -5.10
N LYS A 94 -8.10 1.28 -4.66
CA LYS A 94 -6.70 1.57 -5.01
C LYS A 94 -5.74 0.58 -4.34
N MET A 95 -5.94 0.24 -3.06
CA MET A 95 -5.11 -0.73 -2.34
C MET A 95 -5.22 -2.14 -2.94
N SER A 96 -6.41 -2.58 -3.34
CA SER A 96 -6.59 -3.90 -3.98
C SER A 96 -5.87 -3.99 -5.34
N LYS A 97 -5.85 -2.93 -6.13
CA LYS A 97 -5.11 -2.87 -7.41
C LYS A 97 -3.58 -2.89 -7.20
N VAL A 98 -3.06 -2.20 -6.17
CA VAL A 98 -1.62 -2.20 -5.84
C VAL A 98 -1.17 -3.58 -5.35
N ASN A 99 -1.96 -4.25 -4.53
CA ASN A 99 -1.64 -5.59 -4.03
C ASN A 99 -1.71 -6.66 -5.11
N ALA A 100 -2.61 -6.56 -6.09
CA ALA A 100 -2.65 -7.43 -7.26
C ALA A 100 -1.38 -7.27 -8.13
N GLY A 101 -0.90 -6.03 -8.34
CA GLY A 101 0.34 -5.76 -9.07
C GLY A 101 1.59 -6.29 -8.36
N LYS A 102 1.65 -6.21 -7.03
CA LYS A 102 2.78 -6.70 -6.24
C LYS A 102 2.85 -8.24 -6.21
N LYS A 103 1.70 -8.93 -6.23
CA LYS A 103 1.63 -10.41 -6.27
C LYS A 103 2.09 -10.97 -7.62
N THR A 104 1.82 -10.29 -8.73
CA THR A 104 2.29 -10.67 -10.07
C THR A 104 3.79 -10.41 -10.26
N ALA A 105 4.34 -9.34 -9.70
CA ALA A 105 5.77 -9.06 -9.73
C ALA A 105 6.60 -10.08 -8.92
N ALA A 106 6.13 -10.46 -7.72
CA ALA A 106 6.78 -11.48 -6.90
C ALA A 106 6.78 -12.87 -7.56
N LYS A 107 5.69 -13.25 -8.26
CA LYS A 107 5.61 -14.52 -9.00
C LYS A 107 6.56 -14.57 -10.20
N LYS A 108 6.78 -13.43 -10.86
CA LYS A 108 7.72 -13.32 -12.00
C LYS A 108 9.19 -13.40 -11.58
N THR A 109 9.54 -12.87 -10.40
CA THR A 109 10.90 -12.95 -9.82
C THR A 109 11.24 -14.35 -9.30
N ALA A 110 10.28 -15.06 -8.73
CA ALA A 110 10.48 -16.45 -8.27
C ALA A 110 10.70 -17.40 -9.46
N ALA A 111 9.95 -17.25 -10.56
CA ALA A 111 10.12 -18.04 -11.77
C ALA A 111 11.49 -17.79 -12.45
N LYS A 112 12.01 -16.56 -12.43
CA LYS A 112 13.32 -16.21 -12.97
C LYS A 112 14.48 -16.76 -12.13
N LYS A 113 14.34 -16.83 -10.80
CA LYS A 113 15.36 -17.43 -9.91
C LYS A 113 15.46 -18.95 -10.06
N THR A 114 14.35 -19.67 -10.32
CA THR A 114 14.37 -21.12 -10.55
C THR A 114 14.98 -21.49 -11.89
N ALA A 115 14.76 -20.69 -12.94
CA ALA A 115 15.37 -20.93 -14.25
C ALA A 115 16.90 -20.75 -14.23
N THR A 116 17.42 -19.73 -13.53
CA THR A 116 18.87 -19.48 -13.39
C THR A 116 19.57 -20.56 -12.56
N LYS A 117 18.89 -21.12 -11.54
CA LYS A 117 19.48 -22.20 -10.71
C LYS A 117 19.59 -23.53 -11.49
N LYS A 118 18.67 -23.81 -12.42
CA LYS A 118 18.68 -25.01 -13.25
C LYS A 118 19.77 -24.97 -14.32
N THR A 119 20.10 -23.80 -14.88
CA THR A 119 21.20 -23.61 -15.84
C THR A 119 22.58 -23.67 -15.18
N ALA A 120 22.74 -23.19 -13.96
CA ALA A 120 24.00 -23.28 -13.22
C ALA A 120 24.32 -24.73 -12.81
N ALA A 121 23.32 -25.53 -12.40
CA ALA A 121 23.51 -26.92 -12.06
C ALA A 121 23.90 -27.78 -13.27
N LYS A 122 23.38 -27.47 -14.48
CA LYS A 122 23.74 -28.18 -15.72
C LYS A 122 25.17 -27.86 -16.19
N LYS A 123 25.68 -26.66 -15.95
CA LYS A 123 27.04 -26.23 -16.31
C LYS A 123 28.11 -26.86 -15.41
N THR A 124 27.81 -27.12 -14.13
CA THR A 124 28.72 -27.78 -13.17
C THR A 124 28.84 -29.30 -13.43
N ALA A 125 27.75 -29.93 -13.83
CA ALA A 125 27.79 -31.39 -14.16
C ALA A 125 28.65 -31.68 -15.39
N THR A 126 28.58 -30.85 -16.44
CA THR A 126 29.40 -30.99 -17.66
C THR A 126 30.90 -30.77 -17.42
N LYS A 127 31.24 -29.85 -16.48
CA LYS A 127 32.66 -29.58 -16.16
C LYS A 127 33.29 -30.71 -15.33
N LYS A 128 32.51 -31.44 -14.54
CA LYS A 128 33.00 -32.57 -13.72
C LYS A 128 33.25 -33.83 -14.55
N THR A 129 32.50 -34.06 -15.63
CA THR A 129 32.70 -35.17 -16.56
C THR A 129 33.95 -34.96 -17.46
N ALA A 130 34.18 -33.73 -17.91
CA ALA A 130 35.37 -33.41 -18.71
C ALA A 130 36.69 -33.59 -17.94
N ALA A 131 36.72 -33.21 -16.63
CA ALA A 131 37.88 -33.35 -15.78
C ALA A 131 38.20 -34.82 -15.46
N LYS A 132 37.21 -35.70 -15.40
CA LYS A 132 37.39 -37.14 -15.12
C LYS A 132 37.98 -37.90 -16.32
N ASN A 133 37.62 -37.49 -17.54
CA ASN A 133 38.17 -38.10 -18.77
C ASN A 133 39.62 -37.71 -19.05
N THR A 134 40.06 -36.51 -18.66
CA THR A 134 41.46 -36.07 -18.82
C THR A 134 42.41 -36.76 -17.83
N ALA A 135 41.95 -37.10 -16.63
CA ALA A 135 42.76 -37.82 -15.64
C ALA A 135 42.95 -39.30 -16.01
N ALA A 136 41.93 -39.95 -16.61
CA ALA A 136 42.02 -41.32 -17.06
C ALA A 136 42.97 -41.47 -18.25
N LYS A 137 43.07 -40.51 -19.16
CA LYS A 137 43.97 -40.53 -20.31
C LYS A 137 45.45 -40.32 -19.94
N LYS A 138 45.74 -39.62 -18.84
CA LYS A 138 47.10 -39.36 -18.35
C LYS A 138 47.73 -40.55 -17.60
N THR A 139 46.94 -41.44 -17.02
CA THR A 139 47.40 -42.65 -16.34
C THR A 139 47.66 -43.81 -17.32
N ALA A 140 46.99 -43.86 -18.46
CA ALA A 140 47.21 -44.88 -19.46
C ALA A 140 48.56 -44.72 -20.22
N THR A 141 49.05 -43.50 -20.41
CA THR A 141 50.31 -43.23 -21.17
C THR A 141 51.57 -43.48 -20.32
N LYS A 142 51.47 -43.75 -19.04
CA LYS A 142 52.64 -43.92 -18.14
C LYS A 142 53.00 -45.44 -17.90
N ARG A 143 52.32 -46.37 -18.53
CA ARG A 143 52.54 -47.84 -18.36
C ARG A 143 53.24 -48.54 -19.53
N ASP A 144 53.59 -47.80 -20.57
CA ASP A 144 54.23 -48.40 -21.76
C ASP A 144 55.72 -47.98 -21.99
N VAL A 145 56.45 -47.65 -20.93
CA VAL A 145 57.92 -47.47 -21.02
C VAL A 145 58.58 -48.15 -19.84
N THR A 146 58.78 -49.44 -19.93
CA THR A 146 59.94 -50.21 -19.38
C THR A 146 60.01 -51.55 -20.04
#